data_d8c166c5e2405e97243d6b03f7419f4a
#
_entry.id   d8c166c5e2405e97243d6b03f7419f4a
#
_cell.length_a   1.000
_cell.length_b   1.000
_cell.length_c   1.000
_cell.angle_alpha   90.00
_cell.angle_beta   90.00
_cell.angle_gamma   90.00
#
_symmetry.space_group_name_H-M   'P 1'
#
loop_
_entity.id
_entity.type
_entity.pdbx_description
1 polymer ?
#
loop_
_entity_poly.entity_id
_entity_poly.type
_entity_poly.pdbx_seq_one_letter_code
_entity_poly.pdbx_strand_id
1 'polypeptide(L)'
;MIKKLQKKLTTLLIFLLTIIWIGILLLFLNSTYQNNLKDVKEDVRSALRETKWKNFIRTQGTALDLEDIGYCVFQIDDYKQPHILFQTFTNKTDEELLRYAKKYSLTWKKTHQTYKYTYIYKLQKKQGRRYLMLISPAPALQATIPAIVLCIFLLFGGLILFTFSSRIISRWLTQPIEDMISSEKKFISNASHELKTPLAVIRANTQLLQKEISADNKHL
;
A
#
# COMPACT_ATOMS: atom_id res chain seq x y z
N MET A 1 12.91 -32.01 7.38
CA MET A 1 11.64 -31.41 7.84
C MET A 1 11.83 -29.94 8.23
N ILE A 2 12.77 -29.62 9.07
CA ILE A 2 13.05 -28.28 9.61
C ILE A 2 13.35 -27.23 8.51
N LYS A 3 14.22 -27.52 7.55
CA LYS A 3 14.52 -26.62 6.41
C LYS A 3 13.26 -26.24 5.61
N LYS A 4 12.29 -27.15 5.50
CA LYS A 4 11.01 -26.88 4.82
C LYS A 4 10.12 -25.96 5.64
N LEU A 5 10.10 -26.14 6.97
CA LEU A 5 9.41 -25.27 7.91
C LEU A 5 10.02 -23.85 7.90
N GLN A 6 11.33 -23.76 7.97
CA GLN A 6 12.07 -22.51 7.93
C GLN A 6 11.77 -21.73 6.64
N LYS A 7 11.76 -22.39 5.48
CA LYS A 7 11.42 -21.76 4.20
C LYS A 7 9.99 -21.23 4.19
N LYS A 8 9.02 -22.00 4.70
CA LYS A 8 7.63 -21.56 4.80
C LYS A 8 7.49 -20.33 5.70
N LEU A 9 8.12 -20.35 6.87
CA LEU A 9 8.10 -19.25 7.84
C LEU A 9 8.70 -17.98 7.23
N THR A 10 9.86 -18.08 6.58
CA THR A 10 10.52 -16.95 5.91
C THR A 10 9.61 -16.35 4.83
N THR A 11 9.01 -17.20 3.98
CA THR A 11 8.11 -16.73 2.91
C THR A 11 6.88 -16.02 3.47
N LEU A 12 6.29 -16.55 4.54
CA LEU A 12 5.12 -15.95 5.18
C LEU A 12 5.47 -14.59 5.80
N LEU A 13 6.61 -14.48 6.48
CA LEU A 13 7.08 -13.22 7.06
C LEU A 13 7.32 -12.15 5.99
N ILE A 14 8.01 -12.50 4.89
CA ILE A 14 8.24 -11.58 3.77
C ILE A 14 6.91 -11.10 3.20
N PHE A 15 5.97 -12.00 2.96
CA PHE A 15 4.66 -11.69 2.40
C PHE A 15 3.88 -10.73 3.29
N LEU A 16 3.82 -10.99 4.59
CA LEU A 16 3.10 -10.16 5.55
C LEU A 16 3.72 -8.76 5.65
N LEU A 17 5.06 -8.68 5.77
CA LEU A 17 5.76 -7.40 5.86
C LEU A 17 5.62 -6.58 4.56
N THR A 18 5.66 -7.22 3.40
CA THR A 18 5.46 -6.53 2.11
C THR A 18 4.06 -5.97 1.95
N ILE A 19 3.02 -6.68 2.37
CA ILE A 19 1.65 -6.17 2.31
C ILE A 19 1.50 -4.92 3.18
N ILE A 20 1.97 -4.98 4.41
CA ILE A 20 1.92 -3.83 5.33
C ILE A 20 2.68 -2.64 4.74
N TRP A 21 3.87 -2.89 4.19
CA TRP A 21 4.71 -1.85 3.60
C TRP A 21 4.06 -1.18 2.40
N ILE A 22 3.48 -1.95 1.48
CA ILE A 22 2.71 -1.43 0.34
C ILE A 22 1.54 -0.58 0.83
N GLY A 23 0.82 -1.03 1.85
CA GLY A 23 -0.27 -0.25 2.45
C GLY A 23 0.19 1.12 2.96
N ILE A 24 1.32 1.17 3.66
CA ILE A 24 1.91 2.43 4.17
C ILE A 24 2.30 3.35 3.01
N LEU A 25 2.96 2.83 1.97
CA LEU A 25 3.36 3.63 0.80
C LEU A 25 2.15 4.19 0.04
N LEU A 26 1.09 3.42 -0.10
CA LEU A 26 -0.16 3.89 -0.74
C LEU A 26 -0.83 5.00 0.09
N LEU A 27 -0.87 4.88 1.41
CA LEU A 27 -1.39 5.92 2.29
C LEU A 27 -0.54 7.19 2.20
N PHE A 28 0.78 7.06 2.16
CA PHE A 28 1.70 8.19 1.99
C PHE A 28 1.47 8.90 0.66
N LEU A 29 1.39 8.17 -0.45
CA LEU A 29 1.11 8.75 -1.77
C LEU A 29 -0.24 9.46 -1.83
N ASN A 30 -1.27 8.84 -1.27
CA ASN A 30 -2.59 9.47 -1.21
C ASN A 30 -2.57 10.75 -0.37
N SER A 31 -1.89 10.73 0.78
CA SER A 31 -1.75 11.92 1.64
C SER A 31 -1.00 13.05 0.92
N THR A 32 0.11 12.73 0.26
CA THR A 32 0.91 13.71 -0.51
C THR A 32 0.08 14.31 -1.64
N TYR A 33 -0.63 13.48 -2.41
CA TYR A 33 -1.51 13.95 -3.47
C TYR A 33 -2.62 14.88 -2.94
N GLN A 34 -3.25 14.55 -1.81
CA GLN A 34 -4.29 15.38 -1.21
C GLN A 34 -3.74 16.73 -0.70
N ASN A 35 -2.50 16.72 -0.18
CA ASN A 35 -1.85 17.97 0.24
C ASN A 35 -1.53 18.86 -0.98
N ASN A 36 -0.87 18.33 -2.01
CA ASN A 36 -0.60 19.06 -3.24
C ASN A 36 -1.88 19.62 -3.89
N LEU A 37 -2.98 18.85 -3.80
CA LEU A 37 -4.27 19.29 -4.30
C LEU A 37 -4.88 20.42 -3.45
N LYS A 38 -4.62 20.46 -2.14
CA LYS A 38 -5.01 21.59 -1.27
C LYS A 38 -4.22 22.85 -1.62
N ASP A 39 -2.92 22.71 -1.87
CA ASP A 39 -2.06 23.82 -2.25
C ASP A 39 -2.57 24.47 -3.53
N VAL A 40 -2.82 23.69 -4.59
CA VAL A 40 -3.44 24.20 -5.82
C VAL A 40 -4.77 24.93 -5.58
N LYS A 41 -5.59 24.42 -4.64
CA LYS A 41 -6.85 25.08 -4.26
C LYS A 41 -6.62 26.42 -3.56
N GLU A 42 -5.63 26.48 -2.69
CA GLU A 42 -5.30 27.69 -1.94
C GLU A 42 -4.71 28.74 -2.86
N ASP A 43 -3.85 28.36 -3.80
CA ASP A 43 -3.28 29.26 -4.81
C ASP A 43 -4.38 29.89 -5.66
N VAL A 44 -5.31 29.08 -6.17
CA VAL A 44 -6.47 29.61 -6.92
C VAL A 44 -7.37 30.50 -6.05
N ARG A 45 -7.54 30.16 -4.77
CA ARG A 45 -8.33 31.00 -3.84
C ARG A 45 -7.67 32.33 -3.55
N SER A 46 -6.34 32.34 -3.35
CA SER A 46 -5.58 33.56 -3.09
C SER A 46 -5.62 34.48 -4.31
N ALA A 47 -5.32 33.93 -5.48
CA ALA A 47 -5.39 34.67 -6.75
C ALA A 47 -6.79 35.27 -7.00
N LEU A 48 -7.87 34.52 -6.72
CA LEU A 48 -9.24 35.00 -6.82
C LEU A 48 -9.62 36.06 -5.76
N ARG A 49 -8.93 36.09 -4.62
CA ARG A 49 -9.13 37.12 -3.58
C ARG A 49 -8.43 38.43 -3.96
N GLU A 50 -7.20 38.34 -4.45
CA GLU A 50 -6.40 39.51 -4.84
C GLU A 50 -6.98 40.16 -6.08
N THR A 51 -7.39 39.39 -7.06
CA THR A 51 -8.04 39.90 -8.26
C THR A 51 -9.52 40.08 -8.00
N LYS A 52 -10.02 41.33 -8.03
CA LYS A 52 -11.47 41.57 -7.94
C LYS A 52 -12.15 40.77 -9.03
N TRP A 53 -13.11 39.92 -8.66
CA TRP A 53 -13.84 39.04 -9.60
C TRP A 53 -14.36 39.78 -10.85
N LYS A 54 -14.73 41.04 -10.73
CA LYS A 54 -15.19 41.88 -11.84
C LYS A 54 -14.06 42.13 -12.84
N ASN A 55 -12.82 42.32 -12.39
CA ASN A 55 -11.65 42.48 -13.25
C ASN A 55 -11.28 41.14 -13.90
N PHE A 56 -11.32 40.03 -13.15
CA PHE A 56 -11.08 38.69 -13.67
C PHE A 56 -12.01 38.34 -14.84
N ILE A 57 -13.31 38.61 -14.73
CA ILE A 57 -14.26 38.39 -15.85
C ILE A 57 -14.00 39.36 -17.01
N ARG A 58 -13.66 40.61 -16.73
CA ARG A 58 -13.42 41.62 -17.77
C ARG A 58 -12.16 41.33 -18.59
N THR A 59 -11.13 40.79 -17.95
CA THR A 59 -9.84 40.48 -18.59
C THR A 59 -9.79 39.03 -19.12
N GLN A 60 -10.91 38.33 -19.15
CA GLN A 60 -10.99 36.93 -19.59
C GLN A 60 -9.97 36.01 -18.89
N GLY A 61 -9.69 36.30 -17.61
CA GLY A 61 -8.77 35.49 -16.83
C GLY A 61 -7.30 35.89 -16.93
N THR A 62 -6.87 36.72 -17.85
CA THR A 62 -5.46 37.11 -18.01
C THR A 62 -4.92 37.91 -16.83
N ALA A 63 -5.77 38.41 -15.94
CA ALA A 63 -5.37 39.08 -14.70
C ALA A 63 -5.02 38.11 -13.55
N LEU A 64 -5.21 36.80 -13.75
CA LEU A 64 -4.79 35.75 -12.84
C LEU A 64 -3.46 35.19 -13.31
N ASP A 65 -2.45 35.31 -12.47
CA ASP A 65 -1.16 34.66 -12.67
C ASP A 65 -1.28 33.18 -12.26
N LEU A 66 -1.91 32.41 -13.13
CA LEU A 66 -2.12 30.95 -12.98
C LEU A 66 -1.53 30.27 -14.22
N GLU A 67 -0.30 30.63 -14.58
CA GLU A 67 0.33 30.17 -15.85
C GLU A 67 0.37 28.66 -15.98
N ASP A 68 0.51 27.93 -14.86
CA ASP A 68 0.61 26.47 -14.87
C ASP A 68 -0.70 25.74 -14.56
N ILE A 69 -1.76 26.46 -14.22
CA ILE A 69 -3.05 25.86 -13.80
C ILE A 69 -4.08 26.03 -14.92
N GLY A 70 -4.38 24.93 -15.61
CA GLY A 70 -5.51 24.95 -16.57
C GLY A 70 -6.83 25.18 -15.85
N TYR A 71 -7.62 26.15 -16.34
CA TYR A 71 -8.95 26.43 -15.79
C TYR A 71 -9.93 26.78 -16.91
N CYS A 72 -11.23 26.61 -16.60
CA CYS A 72 -12.33 27.02 -17.48
C CYS A 72 -13.43 27.68 -16.64
N VAL A 73 -13.92 28.81 -17.10
CA VAL A 73 -14.98 29.56 -16.43
C VAL A 73 -16.25 29.50 -17.27
N PHE A 74 -17.34 29.12 -16.62
CA PHE A 74 -18.66 29.06 -17.20
C PHE A 74 -19.58 30.09 -16.54
N GLN A 75 -20.41 30.71 -17.32
CA GLN A 75 -21.58 31.40 -16.87
C GLN A 75 -22.79 30.46 -16.98
N ILE A 76 -23.58 30.36 -15.93
CA ILE A 76 -24.76 29.52 -15.89
C ILE A 76 -25.96 30.47 -16.03
N ASP A 77 -26.76 30.25 -17.04
CA ASP A 77 -28.00 31.02 -17.29
C ASP A 77 -29.12 30.61 -16.31
N ASP A 78 -30.25 31.27 -16.43
CA ASP A 78 -31.42 30.99 -15.60
C ASP A 78 -32.04 29.61 -15.90
N TYR A 79 -31.79 29.06 -17.10
CA TYR A 79 -32.20 27.71 -17.52
C TYR A 79 -31.22 26.64 -17.11
N LYS A 80 -30.20 26.98 -16.27
CA LYS A 80 -29.13 26.12 -15.79
C LYS A 80 -28.23 25.57 -16.90
N GLN A 81 -28.15 26.22 -18.06
CA GLN A 81 -27.23 25.87 -19.13
C GLN A 81 -25.88 26.59 -18.90
N PRO A 82 -24.75 25.85 -18.94
CA PRO A 82 -23.42 26.42 -18.84
C PRO A 82 -22.95 26.96 -20.20
N HIS A 83 -22.44 28.18 -20.23
CA HIS A 83 -21.78 28.80 -21.38
C HIS A 83 -20.34 29.08 -21.01
N ILE A 84 -19.38 28.64 -21.86
CA ILE A 84 -17.97 28.90 -21.66
C ILE A 84 -17.71 30.40 -21.86
N LEU A 85 -17.14 31.05 -20.86
CA LEU A 85 -16.67 32.44 -20.99
C LEU A 85 -15.26 32.50 -21.54
N PHE A 86 -14.37 31.69 -20.97
CA PHE A 86 -12.98 31.52 -21.39
C PHE A 86 -12.40 30.27 -20.77
N GLN A 87 -11.35 29.72 -21.40
CA GLN A 87 -10.65 28.53 -20.94
C GLN A 87 -9.14 28.64 -21.24
N THR A 88 -8.32 27.96 -20.44
CA THR A 88 -6.88 27.81 -20.62
C THR A 88 -6.46 26.35 -20.77
N PHE A 89 -7.40 25.42 -20.90
CA PHE A 89 -7.10 24.00 -21.14
C PHE A 89 -6.58 23.79 -22.56
N THR A 90 -5.38 23.24 -22.71
CA THR A 90 -4.79 22.90 -24.00
C THR A 90 -5.24 21.53 -24.52
N ASN A 91 -5.60 20.60 -23.62
CA ASN A 91 -5.86 19.19 -23.94
C ASN A 91 -7.33 18.79 -23.74
N LYS A 92 -8.27 19.72 -23.79
CA LYS A 92 -9.70 19.45 -23.58
C LYS A 92 -10.53 20.15 -24.62
N THR A 93 -11.53 19.43 -25.13
CA THR A 93 -12.50 20.02 -26.07
C THR A 93 -13.62 20.74 -25.30
N ASP A 94 -14.16 21.77 -25.96
CA ASP A 94 -15.29 22.55 -25.39
C ASP A 94 -16.49 21.65 -25.03
N GLU A 95 -16.75 20.63 -25.84
CA GLU A 95 -17.83 19.67 -25.60
C GLU A 95 -17.65 18.85 -24.32
N GLU A 96 -16.41 18.40 -24.05
CA GLU A 96 -16.09 17.69 -22.81
C GLU A 96 -16.29 18.60 -21.60
N LEU A 97 -15.78 19.83 -21.68
CA LEU A 97 -15.89 20.81 -20.60
C LEU A 97 -17.36 21.17 -20.31
N LEU A 98 -18.16 21.38 -21.35
CA LEU A 98 -19.60 21.63 -21.23
C LEU A 98 -20.36 20.45 -20.63
N ARG A 99 -19.99 19.20 -20.99
CA ARG A 99 -20.58 18.00 -20.40
C ARG A 99 -20.34 17.94 -18.90
N TYR A 100 -19.12 18.24 -18.46
CA TYR A 100 -18.81 18.34 -17.03
C TYR A 100 -19.56 19.47 -16.35
N ALA A 101 -19.54 20.66 -16.93
CA ALA A 101 -20.23 21.79 -16.36
C ALA A 101 -21.76 21.54 -16.21
N LYS A 102 -22.38 20.91 -17.20
CA LYS A 102 -23.80 20.54 -17.16
C LYS A 102 -24.10 19.53 -16.04
N LYS A 103 -23.26 18.50 -15.88
CA LYS A 103 -23.39 17.51 -14.81
C LYS A 103 -23.31 18.14 -13.44
N TYR A 104 -22.44 19.12 -13.25
CA TYR A 104 -22.20 19.74 -11.95
C TYR A 104 -23.01 20.99 -11.69
N SER A 105 -23.52 21.69 -12.72
CA SER A 105 -24.46 22.83 -12.54
C SER A 105 -25.77 22.42 -11.88
N LEU A 106 -26.14 21.14 -11.99
CA LEU A 106 -27.32 20.55 -11.37
C LEU A 106 -27.13 20.26 -9.88
N THR A 107 -25.90 20.12 -9.42
CA THR A 107 -25.59 19.75 -8.03
C THR A 107 -25.12 20.99 -7.26
N TRP A 108 -25.93 21.51 -6.36
CA TRP A 108 -25.65 22.73 -5.57
C TRP A 108 -24.56 22.60 -4.50
N LYS A 109 -23.75 21.54 -4.50
CA LYS A 109 -22.65 21.38 -3.54
C LYS A 109 -21.53 22.36 -3.84
N LYS A 110 -21.10 23.12 -2.82
CA LYS A 110 -20.12 24.22 -2.90
C LYS A 110 -18.72 23.82 -3.42
N THR A 111 -18.37 22.55 -3.43
CA THR A 111 -17.10 22.04 -3.93
C THR A 111 -17.23 20.54 -4.24
N HIS A 112 -16.95 20.13 -5.47
CA HIS A 112 -16.86 18.72 -5.86
C HIS A 112 -15.44 18.39 -6.30
N GLN A 113 -14.97 17.18 -5.95
CA GLN A 113 -13.78 16.59 -6.48
C GLN A 113 -14.16 15.37 -7.31
N THR A 114 -13.67 15.29 -8.55
CA THR A 114 -13.85 14.12 -9.39
C THR A 114 -12.46 13.58 -9.77
N TYR A 115 -12.17 12.36 -9.39
CA TYR A 115 -10.82 11.75 -9.57
C TYR A 115 -10.45 11.48 -11.03
N LYS A 116 -11.39 11.23 -11.91
CA LYS A 116 -11.09 10.83 -13.29
C LYS A 116 -10.64 11.97 -14.21
N TYR A 117 -11.04 13.21 -13.89
CA TYR A 117 -10.65 14.41 -14.63
C TYR A 117 -10.41 15.60 -13.72
N THR A 118 -10.31 15.33 -12.50
CA THR A 118 -10.03 16.13 -11.32
C THR A 118 -10.20 17.62 -11.54
N TYR A 119 -11.40 18.07 -11.55
CA TYR A 119 -11.69 19.47 -11.58
C TYR A 119 -12.20 19.90 -10.24
N ILE A 120 -11.62 20.97 -9.74
CA ILE A 120 -12.16 21.69 -8.61
C ILE A 120 -13.00 22.78 -9.21
N TYR A 121 -14.25 22.87 -8.82
CA TYR A 121 -15.10 23.93 -9.27
C TYR A 121 -15.69 24.69 -8.08
N LYS A 122 -15.95 25.95 -8.30
CA LYS A 122 -16.63 26.80 -7.36
C LYS A 122 -17.80 27.47 -8.06
N LEU A 123 -18.99 27.22 -7.54
CA LEU A 123 -20.18 27.98 -7.94
C LEU A 123 -20.25 29.27 -7.13
N GLN A 124 -20.19 30.38 -7.77
CA GLN A 124 -20.35 31.70 -7.12
C GLN A 124 -21.47 32.47 -7.74
N LYS A 125 -22.43 32.91 -6.90
CA LYS A 125 -23.48 33.86 -7.33
C LYS A 125 -22.97 35.28 -7.10
N LYS A 126 -22.85 36.06 -8.17
CA LYS A 126 -22.43 37.46 -8.10
C LYS A 126 -23.26 38.33 -9.06
N GLN A 127 -23.79 39.42 -8.59
CA GLN A 127 -24.64 40.34 -9.38
C GLN A 127 -25.79 39.63 -10.13
N GLY A 128 -26.46 38.66 -9.47
CA GLY A 128 -27.57 37.91 -10.07
C GLY A 128 -27.11 36.76 -11.01
N ARG A 129 -25.89 36.75 -11.49
CA ARG A 129 -25.34 35.70 -12.37
C ARG A 129 -24.62 34.64 -11.59
N ARG A 130 -24.66 33.41 -12.09
CA ARG A 130 -23.96 32.25 -11.49
C ARG A 130 -22.74 31.90 -12.33
N TYR A 131 -21.63 31.65 -11.68
CA TYR A 131 -20.38 31.27 -12.33
C TYR A 131 -19.87 29.96 -11.75
N LEU A 132 -19.40 29.10 -12.63
CA LEU A 132 -18.77 27.83 -12.32
C LEU A 132 -17.34 27.89 -12.86
N MET A 133 -16.35 27.60 -12.02
CA MET A 133 -14.95 27.50 -12.44
C MET A 133 -14.48 26.07 -12.27
N LEU A 134 -14.00 25.47 -13.34
CA LEU A 134 -13.31 24.19 -13.34
C LEU A 134 -11.80 24.45 -13.32
N ILE A 135 -11.06 23.68 -12.54
CA ILE A 135 -9.63 23.82 -12.36
C ILE A 135 -8.98 22.45 -12.59
N SER A 136 -7.88 22.42 -13.33
CA SER A 136 -7.10 21.20 -13.54
C SER A 136 -6.30 20.84 -12.28
N PRO A 137 -6.23 19.58 -11.89
CA PRO A 137 -5.31 19.12 -10.86
C PRO A 137 -3.96 18.69 -11.43
N ALA A 138 -3.70 18.91 -12.71
CA ALA A 138 -2.45 18.51 -13.34
C ALA A 138 -1.22 18.98 -12.55
N PRO A 139 -1.16 20.21 -12.01
CA PRO A 139 -0.05 20.64 -11.16
C PRO A 139 0.11 19.79 -9.91
N ALA A 140 -0.98 19.42 -9.25
CA ALA A 140 -0.93 18.56 -8.07
C ALA A 140 -0.40 17.15 -8.41
N LEU A 141 -0.76 16.63 -9.57
CA LEU A 141 -0.22 15.35 -10.07
C LEU A 141 1.28 15.47 -10.36
N GLN A 142 1.70 16.53 -11.06
CA GLN A 142 3.12 16.77 -11.36
C GLN A 142 3.94 16.93 -10.09
N ALA A 143 3.47 17.68 -9.12
CA ALA A 143 4.11 17.84 -7.81
C ALA A 143 4.18 16.51 -7.01
N THR A 144 3.36 15.51 -7.36
CA THR A 144 3.39 14.18 -6.72
C THR A 144 4.40 13.23 -7.35
N ILE A 145 4.90 13.49 -8.57
CA ILE A 145 5.85 12.62 -9.26
C ILE A 145 7.11 12.30 -8.44
N PRO A 146 7.77 13.27 -7.78
CA PRO A 146 8.95 12.97 -6.96
C PRO A 146 8.63 12.00 -5.82
N ALA A 147 7.45 12.12 -5.19
CA ALA A 147 7.01 11.19 -4.16
C ALA A 147 6.75 9.78 -4.70
N ILE A 148 6.23 9.65 -5.92
CA ILE A 148 6.06 8.35 -6.59
C ILE A 148 7.43 7.69 -6.81
N VAL A 149 8.39 8.43 -7.34
CA VAL A 149 9.76 7.94 -7.56
C VAL A 149 10.38 7.48 -6.24
N LEU A 150 10.27 8.29 -5.19
CA LEU A 150 10.74 7.92 -3.85
C LEU A 150 10.08 6.63 -3.34
N CYS A 151 8.77 6.47 -3.49
CA CYS A 151 8.06 5.26 -3.08
C CYS A 151 8.54 4.01 -3.83
N ILE A 152 8.87 4.13 -5.12
CA ILE A 152 9.45 3.02 -5.90
C ILE A 152 10.80 2.60 -5.30
N PHE A 153 11.69 3.55 -5.00
CA PHE A 153 12.97 3.25 -4.36
C PHE A 153 12.77 2.61 -2.97
N LEU A 154 11.87 3.14 -2.16
CA LEU A 154 11.56 2.60 -0.83
C LEU A 154 10.94 1.19 -0.93
N LEU A 155 10.16 0.90 -1.95
CA LEU A 155 9.58 -0.43 -2.17
C LEU A 155 10.68 -1.47 -2.45
N PHE A 156 11.61 -1.19 -3.36
CA PHE A 156 12.71 -2.10 -3.66
C PHE A 156 13.68 -2.23 -2.47
N GLY A 157 14.05 -1.13 -1.83
CA GLY A 157 14.88 -1.14 -0.63
C GLY A 157 14.26 -1.94 0.50
N GLY A 158 12.96 -1.75 0.74
CA GLY A 158 12.19 -2.50 1.73
C GLY A 158 12.17 -4.02 1.43
N LEU A 159 11.97 -4.42 0.18
CA LEU A 159 12.00 -5.84 -0.21
C LEU A 159 13.34 -6.51 0.11
N ILE A 160 14.46 -5.84 -0.18
CA ILE A 160 15.80 -6.34 0.13
C ILE A 160 15.95 -6.49 1.65
N LEU A 161 15.61 -5.45 2.40
CA LEU A 161 15.71 -5.41 3.86
C LEU A 161 14.83 -6.50 4.52
N PHE A 162 13.59 -6.66 4.07
CA PHE A 162 12.68 -7.67 4.61
C PHE A 162 13.15 -9.09 4.30
N THR A 163 13.71 -9.32 3.11
CA THR A 163 14.29 -10.62 2.74
C THR A 163 15.45 -10.99 3.66
N PHE A 164 16.32 -10.02 3.95
CA PHE A 164 17.45 -10.22 4.85
C PHE A 164 17.00 -10.45 6.30
N SER A 165 16.15 -9.58 6.82
CA SER A 165 15.61 -9.67 8.19
C SER A 165 14.82 -10.95 8.42
N SER A 166 13.97 -11.34 7.46
CA SER A 166 13.19 -12.58 7.56
C SER A 166 14.06 -13.83 7.62
N ARG A 167 15.20 -13.84 6.92
CA ARG A 167 16.16 -14.96 7.01
C ARG A 167 16.81 -15.05 8.38
N ILE A 168 17.19 -13.92 8.97
CA ILE A 168 17.77 -13.89 10.32
C ILE A 168 16.75 -14.36 11.36
N ILE A 169 15.56 -13.77 11.35
CA ILE A 169 14.48 -14.10 12.30
C ILE A 169 14.08 -15.57 12.17
N SER A 170 13.94 -16.07 10.94
CA SER A 170 13.59 -17.47 10.71
C SER A 170 14.64 -18.44 11.23
N ARG A 171 15.93 -18.11 11.12
CA ARG A 171 17.01 -18.92 11.71
C ARG A 171 16.93 -18.93 13.23
N TRP A 172 16.77 -17.78 13.85
CA TRP A 172 16.67 -17.65 15.31
C TRP A 172 15.51 -18.46 15.88
N LEU A 173 14.35 -18.43 15.20
CA LEU A 173 13.17 -19.18 15.64
C LEU A 173 13.29 -20.69 15.44
N THR A 174 14.05 -21.15 14.44
CA THR A 174 14.18 -22.59 14.15
C THR A 174 15.36 -23.26 14.84
N GLN A 175 16.37 -22.50 15.25
CA GLN A 175 17.56 -23.02 15.91
C GLN A 175 17.25 -23.79 17.22
N PRO A 176 16.43 -23.27 18.17
CA PRO A 176 16.08 -24.03 19.37
C PRO A 176 15.39 -25.36 19.08
N ILE A 177 14.59 -25.41 18.01
CA ILE A 177 13.90 -26.65 17.59
C ILE A 177 14.91 -27.67 17.04
N GLU A 178 15.91 -27.22 16.27
CA GLU A 178 17.01 -28.09 15.79
C GLU A 178 17.82 -28.68 16.94
N ASP A 179 18.14 -27.84 17.91
CA ASP A 179 18.92 -28.28 19.11
C ASP A 179 18.12 -29.28 19.94
N MET A 180 16.81 -29.04 20.13
CA MET A 180 15.93 -29.96 20.86
C MET A 180 15.84 -31.34 20.16
N ILE A 181 15.60 -31.37 18.83
CA ILE A 181 15.53 -32.62 18.08
C ILE A 181 16.86 -33.35 18.07
N SER A 182 17.97 -32.63 18.01
CA SER A 182 19.30 -33.24 18.04
C SER A 182 19.60 -33.87 19.41
N SER A 183 19.22 -33.21 20.50
CA SER A 183 19.35 -33.71 21.87
C SER A 183 18.45 -34.92 22.11
N GLU A 184 17.22 -34.93 21.62
CA GLU A 184 16.30 -36.08 21.72
C GLU A 184 16.87 -37.30 20.98
N LYS A 185 17.41 -37.13 19.77
CA LYS A 185 18.08 -38.23 19.04
C LYS A 185 19.28 -38.77 19.76
N LYS A 186 20.12 -37.92 20.34
CA LYS A 186 21.28 -38.35 21.15
C LYS A 186 20.83 -39.14 22.39
N PHE A 187 19.78 -38.63 23.09
CA PHE A 187 19.22 -39.31 24.25
C PHE A 187 18.70 -40.72 23.88
N ILE A 188 17.89 -40.85 22.82
CA ILE A 188 17.38 -42.15 22.36
C ILE A 188 18.51 -43.10 21.97
N SER A 189 19.55 -42.60 21.27
CA SER A 189 20.71 -43.40 20.89
C SER A 189 21.47 -43.91 22.11
N ASN A 190 21.75 -43.03 23.08
CA ASN A 190 22.48 -43.41 24.30
C ASN A 190 21.65 -44.39 25.16
N ALA A 191 20.34 -44.09 25.36
CA ALA A 191 19.44 -44.99 26.09
C ALA A 191 19.38 -46.39 25.44
N SER A 192 19.34 -46.45 24.08
CA SER A 192 19.34 -47.71 23.36
C SER A 192 20.61 -48.50 23.58
N HIS A 193 21.78 -47.82 23.61
CA HIS A 193 23.06 -48.49 23.90
C HIS A 193 23.13 -48.96 25.34
N GLU A 194 22.70 -48.15 26.32
CA GLU A 194 22.73 -48.52 27.73
C GLU A 194 21.73 -49.65 28.07
N LEU A 195 20.61 -49.74 27.38
CA LEU A 195 19.62 -50.81 27.54
C LEU A 195 20.08 -52.13 26.89
N LYS A 196 20.86 -52.05 25.81
CA LYS A 196 21.32 -53.26 25.07
C LYS A 196 22.21 -54.17 25.94
N THR A 197 23.06 -53.58 26.77
CA THR A 197 23.98 -54.35 27.67
C THR A 197 23.26 -55.16 28.70
N PRO A 198 22.35 -54.60 29.56
CA PRO A 198 21.60 -55.39 30.56
C PRO A 198 20.69 -56.43 29.88
N LEU A 199 20.08 -56.08 28.74
CA LEU A 199 19.24 -57.01 28.01
C LEU A 199 20.03 -58.22 27.48
N ALA A 200 21.27 -58.00 27.01
CA ALA A 200 22.17 -59.07 26.62
C ALA A 200 22.56 -60.00 27.76
N VAL A 201 22.80 -59.44 28.96
CA VAL A 201 23.10 -60.21 30.18
C VAL A 201 21.89 -61.05 30.61
N ILE A 202 20.72 -60.47 30.64
CA ILE A 202 19.46 -61.19 30.98
C ILE A 202 19.25 -62.32 29.97
N ARG A 203 19.42 -62.07 28.68
CA ARG A 203 19.27 -63.11 27.64
C ARG A 203 20.29 -64.24 27.80
N ALA A 204 21.55 -63.92 28.10
CA ALA A 204 22.58 -64.92 28.32
C ALA A 204 22.25 -65.82 29.54
N ASN A 205 21.83 -65.24 30.67
CA ASN A 205 21.44 -65.94 31.89
C ASN A 205 20.19 -66.84 31.65
N THR A 206 19.18 -66.34 30.94
CA THR A 206 18.01 -67.15 30.59
C THR A 206 18.36 -68.34 29.68
N GLN A 207 19.30 -68.16 28.74
CA GLN A 207 19.77 -69.28 27.90
C GLN A 207 20.59 -70.30 28.69
N LEU A 208 21.34 -69.93 29.69
CA LEU A 208 22.04 -70.84 30.58
C LEU A 208 21.05 -71.67 31.44
N LEU A 209 20.07 -71.02 32.07
CA LEU A 209 19.00 -71.67 32.81
C LEU A 209 18.20 -72.67 31.95
N GLN A 210 17.86 -72.32 30.74
CA GLN A 210 17.20 -73.25 29.79
C GLN A 210 18.07 -74.49 29.48
N LYS A 211 19.37 -74.31 29.34
CA LYS A 211 20.31 -75.45 29.12
C LYS A 211 20.39 -76.36 30.34
N GLU A 212 20.45 -75.81 31.56
CA GLU A 212 20.46 -76.60 32.77
C GLU A 212 19.17 -77.40 32.95
N ILE A 213 18.02 -76.78 32.79
CA ILE A 213 16.72 -77.49 32.86
C ILE A 213 16.60 -78.59 31.78
N SER A 214 17.10 -78.33 30.58
CA SER A 214 17.08 -79.34 29.52
C SER A 214 18.09 -80.49 29.74
N ALA A 215 19.17 -80.27 30.50
CA ALA A 215 20.09 -81.30 30.85
C ALA A 215 19.59 -82.18 31.99
N ASP A 216 18.92 -81.59 32.99
CA ASP A 216 18.31 -82.31 34.11
C ASP A 216 17.14 -83.22 33.69
N ASN A 217 16.31 -82.79 32.71
CA ASN A 217 15.28 -83.63 32.12
C ASN A 217 15.75 -84.80 31.22
N LYS A 218 17.04 -84.89 30.95
CA LYS A 218 17.62 -85.99 30.19
C LYS A 218 18.18 -87.14 31.09
N HIS A 219 18.22 -86.93 32.39
CA HIS A 219 18.67 -87.89 33.40
C HIS A 219 17.53 -88.50 34.21
N LEU A 220 16.23 -88.20 33.90
CA LEU A 220 15.07 -88.90 34.36
C LEU A 220 14.45 -89.77 33.25
#